data_31cee1c38ee06c7408c864b00545803d
#
_entry.id   31cee1c38ee06c7408c864b00545803d
#
_cell.length_a   1.000
_cell.length_b   1.000
_cell.length_c   1.000
_cell.angle_alpha   90.00
_cell.angle_beta   90.00
_cell.angle_gamma   90.00
#
_symmetry.space_group_name_H-M   'P 1'
#
loop_
_entity.id
_entity.type
_entity.pdbx_description
1 polymer ?
#
loop_
_entity_poly.entity_id
_entity_poly.type
_entity_poly.pdbx_seq_one_letter_code
_entity_poly.pdbx_strand_id
1 'polypeptide(L)'
;MPSKTKPLIYIAAIILSIIFFYPFWTLILIAFEPTRLTFGRLYPVQFPFEVTLLNIINSFKQVDLLGPLIRSFEVAFMVGGLALLLGIPAGYGIAKLTAKISNKLIAFLFIINMMPGLVIAIPISLYFYSAHLENTAVGVALAQELVVLPLSVFILMGGFRSLPRDLENQARVDGASLGSTFYHVLLPLVRIPILIAFVLSWMTSWDEFTYAFIVAPIVPTDSTFPVALYNYVTRDLPLQSATFALIATIPVIILVVVFQKYLKGQYLSGGLVG
;
A
#
# COMPACT_ATOMS: atom_id res chain seq x y z
N MET A 1 4.58 42.71 2.65
CA MET A 1 5.45 42.59 1.46
C MET A 1 5.28 41.21 0.91
N PRO A 2 4.88 40.99 -0.36
CA PRO A 2 4.85 39.64 -0.95
C PRO A 2 6.28 39.12 -1.05
N SER A 3 6.59 38.03 -0.36
CA SER A 3 7.94 37.47 -0.36
C SER A 3 8.34 37.05 -1.80
N LYS A 4 9.46 37.60 -2.27
CA LYS A 4 10.03 37.29 -3.61
C LYS A 4 10.32 35.79 -3.80
N THR A 5 10.22 34.98 -2.74
CA THR A 5 10.43 33.52 -2.72
C THR A 5 9.23 32.72 -3.23
N LYS A 6 7.99 33.28 -3.20
CA LYS A 6 6.80 32.55 -3.65
C LYS A 6 6.86 32.06 -5.10
N PRO A 7 7.23 32.92 -6.11
CA PRO A 7 7.29 32.45 -7.50
C PRO A 7 8.35 31.37 -7.73
N LEU A 8 9.49 31.46 -7.03
CA LEU A 8 10.54 30.45 -7.12
C LEU A 8 10.07 29.08 -6.59
N ILE A 9 9.31 29.08 -5.50
CA ILE A 9 8.72 27.84 -4.92
C ILE A 9 7.71 27.22 -5.91
N TYR A 10 6.86 28.02 -6.55
CA TYR A 10 5.92 27.52 -7.55
C TYR A 10 6.64 26.95 -8.79
N ILE A 11 7.68 27.62 -9.29
CA ILE A 11 8.48 27.12 -10.42
C ILE A 11 9.15 25.81 -10.05
N ALA A 12 9.78 25.72 -8.88
CA ALA A 12 10.39 24.48 -8.39
C ALA A 12 9.36 23.35 -8.24
N ALA A 13 8.17 23.64 -7.70
CA ALA A 13 7.09 22.65 -7.57
C ALA A 13 6.60 22.14 -8.94
N ILE A 14 6.47 23.03 -9.93
CA ILE A 14 6.07 22.64 -11.29
C ILE A 14 7.14 21.75 -11.94
N ILE A 15 8.42 22.15 -11.85
CA ILE A 15 9.53 21.35 -12.41
C ILE A 15 9.57 19.96 -11.77
N LEU A 16 9.48 19.89 -10.44
CA LEU A 16 9.44 18.61 -9.73
C LEU A 16 8.23 17.77 -10.15
N SER A 17 7.05 18.40 -10.28
CA SER A 17 5.84 17.68 -10.72
C SER A 17 6.01 17.09 -12.13
N ILE A 18 6.62 17.82 -13.06
CA ILE A 18 6.91 17.33 -14.41
C ILE A 18 7.89 16.15 -14.36
N ILE A 19 8.96 16.25 -13.57
CA ILE A 19 9.96 15.17 -13.43
C ILE A 19 9.31 13.90 -12.87
N PHE A 20 8.49 14.02 -11.81
CA PHE A 20 7.79 12.87 -11.22
C PHE A 20 6.69 12.30 -12.11
N PHE A 21 6.03 13.14 -12.93
CA PHE A 21 4.98 12.69 -13.84
C PHE A 21 5.55 12.03 -15.12
N TYR A 22 6.78 12.35 -15.51
CA TYR A 22 7.39 11.89 -16.76
C TYR A 22 7.36 10.35 -16.96
N PRO A 23 7.72 9.49 -15.97
CA PRO A 23 7.61 8.04 -16.15
C PRO A 23 6.17 7.57 -16.41
N PHE A 24 5.18 8.19 -15.75
CA PHE A 24 3.77 7.89 -16.03
C PHE A 24 3.35 8.32 -17.43
N TRP A 25 3.85 9.47 -17.89
CA TRP A 25 3.64 9.94 -19.25
C TRP A 25 4.17 8.93 -20.27
N THR A 26 5.34 8.37 -20.05
CA THR A 26 5.93 7.35 -20.92
C THR A 26 5.06 6.09 -20.98
N LEU A 27 4.52 5.62 -19.85
CA LEU A 27 3.58 4.48 -19.83
C LEU A 27 2.30 4.78 -20.63
N ILE A 28 1.76 5.99 -20.49
CA ILE A 28 0.59 6.43 -21.26
C ILE A 28 0.92 6.40 -22.76
N LEU A 29 2.07 6.95 -23.17
CA LEU A 29 2.48 6.93 -24.57
C LEU A 29 2.55 5.50 -25.13
N ILE A 30 3.26 4.59 -24.43
CA ILE A 30 3.39 3.19 -24.88
C ILE A 30 2.01 2.51 -24.97
N ALA A 31 1.10 2.77 -24.04
CA ALA A 31 -0.24 2.17 -24.06
C ALA A 31 -1.14 2.69 -25.18
N PHE A 32 -1.00 3.95 -25.56
CA PHE A 32 -1.92 4.62 -26.48
C PHE A 32 -1.33 4.95 -27.86
N GLU A 33 -0.04 4.80 -28.08
CA GLU A 33 0.59 5.01 -29.40
C GLU A 33 0.55 3.74 -30.25
N PRO A 34 0.40 3.86 -31.60
CA PRO A 34 0.56 2.73 -32.49
C PRO A 34 1.97 2.09 -32.34
N THR A 35 2.04 0.77 -32.35
CA THR A 35 3.27 -0.02 -32.15
C THR A 35 4.42 0.43 -33.08
N ARG A 36 4.12 0.87 -34.30
CA ARG A 36 5.09 1.40 -35.27
C ARG A 36 5.82 2.66 -34.79
N LEU A 37 5.17 3.48 -33.95
CA LEU A 37 5.76 4.69 -33.38
C LEU A 37 6.50 4.36 -32.08
N THR A 38 5.93 3.49 -31.24
CA THR A 38 6.54 3.07 -29.99
C THR A 38 7.91 2.43 -30.18
N PHE A 39 8.12 1.66 -31.25
CA PHE A 39 9.40 0.99 -31.54
C PHE A 39 10.12 1.57 -32.75
N GLY A 40 9.73 2.78 -33.19
CA GLY A 40 10.34 3.48 -34.32
C GLY A 40 11.68 4.15 -33.96
N ARG A 41 12.34 4.74 -34.97
CA ARG A 41 13.60 5.48 -34.80
C ARG A 41 13.50 6.69 -33.85
N LEU A 42 12.29 7.20 -33.62
CA LEU A 42 12.06 8.39 -32.79
C LEU A 42 11.68 8.03 -31.35
N TYR A 43 11.76 6.75 -30.98
CA TYR A 43 11.46 6.33 -29.60
C TYR A 43 12.52 6.87 -28.61
N PRO A 44 12.08 7.37 -27.43
CA PRO A 44 10.72 7.59 -27.00
C PRO A 44 10.09 8.87 -27.62
N VAL A 45 9.00 8.71 -28.33
CA VAL A 45 8.21 9.85 -28.87
C VAL A 45 7.59 10.59 -27.69
N GLN A 46 7.85 11.88 -27.57
CA GLN A 46 7.40 12.67 -26.41
C GLN A 46 5.96 13.17 -26.53
N PHE A 47 5.44 13.25 -27.76
CA PHE A 47 4.08 13.69 -28.02
C PHE A 47 3.42 12.73 -29.02
N PRO A 48 2.25 12.18 -28.70
CA PRO A 48 1.55 11.26 -29.59
C PRO A 48 1.02 12.03 -30.79
N PHE A 49 1.48 11.68 -31.98
CA PHE A 49 0.90 12.17 -33.24
C PHE A 49 -0.37 11.42 -33.62
N GLU A 50 -0.50 10.19 -33.13
CA GLU A 50 -1.64 9.32 -33.33
C GLU A 50 -1.97 8.62 -32.02
N VAL A 51 -3.25 8.47 -31.71
CA VAL A 51 -3.74 7.79 -30.51
C VAL A 51 -4.55 6.56 -30.93
N THR A 52 -4.29 5.43 -30.31
CA THR A 52 -4.99 4.17 -30.55
C THR A 52 -5.30 3.43 -29.25
N LEU A 53 -6.42 2.72 -29.23
CA LEU A 53 -6.76 1.78 -28.13
C LEU A 53 -6.36 0.35 -28.47
N LEU A 54 -5.78 0.10 -29.65
CA LEU A 54 -5.48 -1.24 -30.12
C LEU A 54 -4.49 -1.98 -29.21
N ASN A 55 -3.50 -1.27 -28.64
CA ASN A 55 -2.55 -1.88 -27.71
C ASN A 55 -3.24 -2.39 -26.46
N ILE A 56 -4.16 -1.61 -25.90
CA ILE A 56 -4.94 -2.00 -24.73
C ILE A 56 -5.83 -3.20 -25.05
N ILE A 57 -6.60 -3.13 -26.16
CA ILE A 57 -7.50 -4.21 -26.59
C ILE A 57 -6.70 -5.50 -26.87
N ASN A 58 -5.57 -5.39 -27.54
CA ASN A 58 -4.73 -6.54 -27.85
C ASN A 58 -4.07 -7.14 -26.60
N SER A 59 -3.67 -6.29 -25.65
CA SER A 59 -3.12 -6.76 -24.37
C SER A 59 -4.13 -7.63 -23.61
N PHE A 60 -5.40 -7.22 -23.54
CA PHE A 60 -6.46 -8.04 -22.94
C PHE A 60 -6.74 -9.35 -23.68
N LYS A 61 -6.41 -9.44 -24.96
CA LYS A 61 -6.58 -10.69 -25.76
C LYS A 61 -5.39 -11.62 -25.64
N GLN A 62 -4.20 -11.10 -25.38
CA GLN A 62 -2.94 -11.86 -25.41
C GLN A 62 -2.50 -12.38 -24.05
N VAL A 63 -2.84 -11.66 -22.97
CA VAL A 63 -2.48 -12.01 -21.61
C VAL A 63 -3.66 -11.79 -20.67
N ASP A 64 -3.67 -12.54 -19.56
CA ASP A 64 -4.65 -12.32 -18.49
C ASP A 64 -4.24 -11.09 -17.67
N LEU A 65 -4.92 -9.98 -17.87
CA LEU A 65 -4.72 -8.75 -17.08
C LEU A 65 -5.64 -8.70 -15.85
N LEU A 66 -6.80 -9.34 -15.91
CA LEU A 66 -7.83 -9.24 -14.87
C LEU A 66 -7.57 -10.18 -13.70
N GLY A 67 -7.16 -11.41 -13.94
CA GLY A 67 -6.89 -12.40 -12.90
C GLY A 67 -5.91 -11.86 -11.84
N PRO A 68 -4.68 -11.42 -12.23
CA PRO A 68 -3.71 -10.85 -11.30
C PRO A 68 -4.20 -9.60 -10.58
N LEU A 69 -5.00 -8.73 -11.22
CA LEU A 69 -5.58 -7.57 -10.56
C LEU A 69 -6.59 -7.97 -9.48
N ILE A 70 -7.51 -8.90 -9.80
CA ILE A 70 -8.49 -9.42 -8.84
C ILE A 70 -7.76 -10.08 -7.66
N ARG A 71 -6.74 -10.89 -7.94
CA ARG A 71 -5.92 -11.52 -6.90
C ARG A 71 -5.23 -10.48 -6.02
N SER A 72 -4.66 -9.42 -6.60
CA SER A 72 -4.08 -8.32 -5.83
C SER A 72 -5.09 -7.61 -4.94
N PHE A 73 -6.30 -7.36 -5.43
CA PHE A 73 -7.39 -6.81 -4.61
C PHE A 73 -7.72 -7.74 -3.44
N GLU A 74 -7.90 -9.04 -3.71
CA GLU A 74 -8.20 -10.04 -2.70
C GLU A 74 -7.12 -10.05 -1.60
N VAL A 75 -5.84 -10.17 -1.98
CA VAL A 75 -4.71 -10.18 -1.05
C VAL A 75 -4.61 -8.86 -0.28
N ALA A 76 -4.70 -7.71 -0.94
CA ALA A 76 -4.57 -6.42 -0.29
C ALA A 76 -5.70 -6.14 0.73
N PHE A 77 -6.93 -6.58 0.45
CA PHE A 77 -8.03 -6.50 1.42
C PHE A 77 -7.84 -7.46 2.58
N MET A 78 -7.34 -8.68 2.33
CA MET A 78 -6.99 -9.63 3.40
C MET A 78 -5.91 -9.04 4.31
N VAL A 79 -4.82 -8.51 3.75
CA VAL A 79 -3.73 -7.88 4.50
C VAL A 79 -4.25 -6.68 5.29
N GLY A 80 -4.99 -5.76 4.67
CA GLY A 80 -5.58 -4.64 5.40
C GLY A 80 -6.49 -5.08 6.56
N GLY A 81 -7.29 -6.13 6.34
CA GLY A 81 -8.15 -6.72 7.36
C GLY A 81 -7.37 -7.39 8.51
N LEU A 82 -6.36 -8.21 8.18
CA LEU A 82 -5.50 -8.87 9.15
C LEU A 82 -4.66 -7.85 9.96
N ALA A 83 -4.10 -6.85 9.28
CA ALA A 83 -3.37 -5.77 9.93
C ALA A 83 -4.22 -5.01 10.95
N LEU A 84 -5.52 -4.82 10.70
CA LEU A 84 -6.43 -4.25 11.69
C LEU A 84 -6.80 -5.25 12.79
N LEU A 85 -7.10 -6.49 12.42
CA LEU A 85 -7.47 -7.54 13.38
C LEU A 85 -6.38 -7.77 14.43
N LEU A 86 -5.12 -7.79 14.01
CA LEU A 86 -3.96 -7.98 14.88
C LEU A 86 -3.45 -6.65 15.44
N GLY A 87 -3.44 -5.60 14.63
CA GLY A 87 -2.87 -4.31 14.98
C GLY A 87 -3.69 -3.52 15.99
N ILE A 88 -5.03 -3.58 15.94
CA ILE A 88 -5.89 -2.86 16.90
C ILE A 88 -5.64 -3.32 18.34
N PRO A 89 -5.75 -4.62 18.69
CA PRO A 89 -5.46 -5.06 20.04
C PRO A 89 -4.00 -4.87 20.45
N ALA A 90 -3.05 -5.09 19.53
CA ALA A 90 -1.64 -4.87 19.80
C ALA A 90 -1.33 -3.39 20.06
N GLY A 91 -1.83 -2.48 19.20
CA GLY A 91 -1.65 -1.04 19.35
C GLY A 91 -2.26 -0.51 20.64
N TYR A 92 -3.46 -0.97 21.00
CA TYR A 92 -4.09 -0.63 22.28
C TYR A 92 -3.27 -1.13 23.46
N GLY A 93 -2.86 -2.41 23.46
CA GLY A 93 -2.04 -2.99 24.54
C GLY A 93 -0.72 -2.24 24.72
N ILE A 94 0.00 -1.97 23.64
CA ILE A 94 1.26 -1.22 23.67
C ILE A 94 1.06 0.24 24.13
N ALA A 95 -0.06 0.87 23.77
CA ALA A 95 -0.38 2.24 24.19
C ALA A 95 -0.54 2.35 25.73
N LYS A 96 -0.94 1.28 26.41
CA LYS A 96 -1.09 1.23 27.87
C LYS A 96 0.21 1.06 28.63
N LEU A 97 1.25 0.61 27.96
CA LEU A 97 2.57 0.40 28.59
C LEU A 97 3.28 1.74 28.84
N THR A 98 4.25 1.71 29.76
CA THR A 98 5.13 2.85 29.96
C THR A 98 5.90 3.18 28.67
N ALA A 99 6.20 4.45 28.44
CA ALA A 99 6.88 4.91 27.21
C ALA A 99 8.19 4.12 26.96
N LYS A 100 8.93 3.78 28.03
CA LYS A 100 10.18 3.02 27.92
C LYS A 100 9.97 1.61 27.33
N ILE A 101 8.95 0.89 27.78
CA ILE A 101 8.64 -0.48 27.30
C ILE A 101 8.04 -0.42 25.91
N SER A 102 7.08 0.45 25.71
CA SER A 102 6.42 0.63 24.43
C SER A 102 7.40 1.00 23.30
N ASN A 103 8.30 1.95 23.54
CA ASN A 103 9.30 2.34 22.54
C ASN A 103 10.26 1.18 22.20
N LYS A 104 10.61 0.34 23.19
CA LYS A 104 11.43 -0.86 22.95
C LYS A 104 10.69 -1.89 22.08
N LEU A 105 9.40 -2.13 22.35
CA LEU A 105 8.58 -3.06 21.54
C LEU A 105 8.43 -2.57 20.10
N ILE A 106 8.13 -1.30 19.92
CA ILE A 106 8.02 -0.71 18.58
C ILE A 106 9.36 -0.75 17.85
N ALA A 107 10.46 -0.38 18.52
CA ALA A 107 11.79 -0.50 17.93
C ALA A 107 12.12 -1.94 17.53
N PHE A 108 11.76 -2.93 18.33
CA PHE A 108 11.96 -4.34 18.01
C PHE A 108 11.18 -4.76 16.76
N LEU A 109 9.91 -4.35 16.64
CA LEU A 109 9.10 -4.62 15.43
C LEU A 109 9.73 -4.01 14.18
N PHE A 110 10.22 -2.78 14.26
CA PHE A 110 10.89 -2.14 13.13
C PHE A 110 12.26 -2.76 12.81
N ILE A 111 13.03 -3.21 13.81
CA ILE A 111 14.30 -3.91 13.58
C ILE A 111 14.07 -5.19 12.79
N ILE A 112 13.04 -5.98 13.13
CA ILE A 112 12.67 -7.18 12.35
C ILE A 112 12.32 -6.80 10.91
N ASN A 113 11.57 -5.71 10.73
CA ASN A 113 11.17 -5.24 9.41
C ASN A 113 12.34 -4.72 8.54
N MET A 114 13.49 -4.37 9.16
CA MET A 114 14.70 -3.96 8.43
C MET A 114 15.47 -5.15 7.83
N MET A 115 15.13 -6.38 8.18
CA MET A 115 15.76 -7.55 7.56
C MET A 115 15.37 -7.61 6.06
N PRO A 116 16.31 -7.97 5.17
CA PRO A 116 15.98 -8.13 3.75
C PRO A 116 14.84 -9.12 3.56
N GLY A 117 13.79 -8.73 2.83
CA GLY A 117 12.58 -9.52 2.65
C GLY A 117 12.85 -10.95 2.16
N LEU A 118 13.82 -11.14 1.25
CA LEU A 118 14.21 -12.45 0.75
C LEU A 118 14.73 -13.39 1.84
N VAL A 119 15.47 -12.87 2.83
CA VAL A 119 16.04 -13.67 3.93
C VAL A 119 14.93 -14.27 4.79
N ILE A 120 13.82 -13.56 4.94
CA ILE A 120 12.67 -14.00 5.73
C ILE A 120 11.69 -14.82 4.87
N ALA A 121 11.48 -14.43 3.61
CA ALA A 121 10.49 -15.04 2.73
C ALA A 121 10.84 -16.50 2.39
N ILE A 122 12.14 -16.84 2.20
CA ILE A 122 12.56 -18.21 1.88
C ILE A 122 12.18 -19.21 2.99
N PRO A 123 12.57 -19.05 4.27
CA PRO A 123 12.17 -20.01 5.31
C PRO A 123 10.65 -20.04 5.52
N ILE A 124 9.95 -18.92 5.34
CA ILE A 124 8.50 -18.89 5.43
C ILE A 124 7.84 -19.69 4.30
N SER A 125 8.34 -19.60 3.06
CA SER A 125 7.80 -20.38 1.95
C SER A 125 7.93 -21.88 2.19
N LEU A 126 9.04 -22.35 2.76
CA LEU A 126 9.22 -23.75 3.12
C LEU A 126 8.21 -24.22 4.19
N TYR A 127 7.95 -23.36 5.19
CA TYR A 127 6.93 -23.63 6.19
C TYR A 127 5.53 -23.65 5.58
N PHE A 128 5.22 -22.68 4.69
CA PHE A 128 3.92 -22.60 4.04
C PHE A 128 3.68 -23.77 3.05
N TYR A 129 4.74 -24.25 2.41
CA TYR A 129 4.67 -25.49 1.63
C TYR A 129 4.19 -26.66 2.49
N SER A 130 4.78 -26.87 3.67
CA SER A 130 4.37 -27.94 4.59
C SER A 130 2.96 -27.73 5.18
N ALA A 131 2.49 -26.49 5.25
CA ALA A 131 1.16 -26.13 5.73
C ALA A 131 0.09 -26.04 4.62
N HIS A 132 0.44 -26.34 3.36
CA HIS A 132 -0.44 -26.22 2.18
C HIS A 132 -0.99 -24.80 1.97
N LEU A 133 -0.21 -23.79 2.30
CA LEU A 133 -0.52 -22.38 2.11
C LEU A 133 0.19 -21.76 0.90
N GLU A 134 1.09 -22.50 0.24
CA GLU A 134 1.74 -22.05 -1.01
C GLU A 134 0.70 -21.87 -2.12
N ASN A 135 0.95 -20.91 -3.00
CA ASN A 135 0.08 -20.54 -4.12
C ASN A 135 -1.36 -20.15 -3.70
N THR A 136 -1.57 -19.74 -2.44
CA THR A 136 -2.87 -19.27 -1.97
C THR A 136 -2.85 -17.79 -1.63
N ALA A 137 -3.98 -17.09 -1.79
CA ALA A 137 -4.12 -15.70 -1.37
C ALA A 137 -3.89 -15.53 0.14
N VAL A 138 -4.34 -16.49 0.93
CA VAL A 138 -4.15 -16.50 2.40
C VAL A 138 -2.67 -16.61 2.76
N GLY A 139 -1.92 -17.50 2.11
CA GLY A 139 -0.48 -17.64 2.34
C GLY A 139 0.28 -16.36 2.00
N VAL A 140 -0.02 -15.75 0.84
CA VAL A 140 0.58 -14.46 0.45
C VAL A 140 0.22 -13.37 1.47
N ALA A 141 -1.06 -13.27 1.87
CA ALA A 141 -1.50 -12.25 2.84
C ALA A 141 -0.80 -12.41 4.20
N LEU A 142 -0.71 -13.64 4.72
CA LEU A 142 0.00 -13.91 5.99
C LEU A 142 1.50 -13.58 5.92
N ALA A 143 2.15 -13.86 4.78
CA ALA A 143 3.56 -13.52 4.59
C ALA A 143 3.77 -11.99 4.56
N GLN A 144 2.87 -11.24 3.92
CA GLN A 144 2.96 -9.79 3.82
C GLN A 144 2.71 -9.07 5.15
N GLU A 145 2.04 -9.70 6.15
CA GLU A 145 1.88 -9.13 7.48
C GLU A 145 3.21 -8.82 8.16
N LEU A 146 4.28 -9.53 7.84
CA LEU A 146 5.61 -9.24 8.38
C LEU A 146 6.11 -7.84 8.03
N VAL A 147 5.74 -7.34 6.86
CA VAL A 147 6.10 -5.98 6.39
C VAL A 147 5.10 -4.95 6.90
N VAL A 148 3.82 -5.30 6.90
CA VAL A 148 2.71 -4.38 7.10
C VAL A 148 2.42 -4.12 8.57
N LEU A 149 2.43 -5.18 9.40
CA LEU A 149 1.98 -5.13 10.78
C LEU A 149 2.76 -4.15 11.67
N PRO A 150 4.10 -4.02 11.58
CA PRO A 150 4.84 -3.07 12.42
C PRO A 150 4.36 -1.62 12.28
N LEU A 151 4.16 -1.17 11.04
CA LEU A 151 3.69 0.19 10.77
C LEU A 151 2.23 0.37 11.24
N SER A 152 1.37 -0.62 10.99
CA SER A 152 -0.02 -0.59 11.42
C SER A 152 -0.16 -0.50 12.93
N VAL A 153 0.59 -1.32 13.67
CA VAL A 153 0.65 -1.28 15.14
C VAL A 153 1.14 0.08 15.65
N PHE A 154 2.16 0.64 15.00
CA PHE A 154 2.69 1.95 15.37
C PHE A 154 1.65 3.07 15.21
N ILE A 155 0.94 3.11 14.08
CA ILE A 155 -0.11 4.09 13.81
C ILE A 155 -1.26 3.95 14.82
N LEU A 156 -1.72 2.72 15.05
CA LEU A 156 -2.81 2.43 15.96
C LEU A 156 -2.43 2.75 17.42
N MET A 157 -1.22 2.39 17.85
CA MET A 157 -0.69 2.79 19.15
C MET A 157 -0.70 4.32 19.32
N GLY A 158 -0.24 5.05 18.30
CA GLY A 158 -0.27 6.51 18.30
C GLY A 158 -1.69 7.07 18.45
N GLY A 159 -2.65 6.46 17.73
CA GLY A 159 -4.06 6.78 17.84
C GLY A 159 -4.62 6.59 19.26
N PHE A 160 -4.38 5.43 19.87
CA PHE A 160 -4.83 5.18 21.24
C PHE A 160 -4.13 6.06 22.28
N ARG A 161 -2.86 6.39 22.07
CA ARG A 161 -2.12 7.32 22.97
C ARG A 161 -2.61 8.74 22.94
N SER A 162 -3.20 9.19 21.84
CA SER A 162 -3.74 10.54 21.71
C SER A 162 -5.04 10.74 22.50
N LEU A 163 -5.67 9.65 22.97
CA LEU A 163 -6.89 9.75 23.76
C LEU A 163 -6.59 10.17 25.20
N PRO A 164 -7.43 11.05 25.79
CA PRO A 164 -7.35 11.38 27.22
C PRO A 164 -7.49 10.13 28.09
N ARG A 165 -6.59 9.95 29.07
CA ARG A 165 -6.58 8.77 29.96
C ARG A 165 -7.84 8.64 30.79
N ASP A 166 -8.52 9.76 31.06
CA ASP A 166 -9.71 9.79 31.90
C ASP A 166 -10.97 9.20 31.24
N LEU A 167 -10.98 9.07 29.90
CA LEU A 167 -12.15 8.50 29.19
C LEU A 167 -12.48 7.09 29.66
N GLU A 168 -11.48 6.26 29.91
CA GLU A 168 -11.71 4.88 30.39
C GLU A 168 -12.19 4.86 31.84
N ASN A 169 -11.66 5.76 32.67
CA ASN A 169 -12.06 5.86 34.05
C ASN A 169 -13.51 6.37 34.15
N GLN A 170 -13.88 7.37 33.34
CA GLN A 170 -15.26 7.87 33.26
C GLN A 170 -16.23 6.77 32.84
N ALA A 171 -15.93 6.04 31.76
CA ALA A 171 -16.77 4.93 31.31
C ALA A 171 -16.93 3.85 32.38
N ARG A 172 -15.89 3.57 33.19
CA ARG A 172 -15.98 2.62 34.32
C ARG A 172 -16.86 3.14 35.47
N VAL A 173 -16.78 4.42 35.76
CA VAL A 173 -17.67 5.05 36.76
C VAL A 173 -19.12 4.95 36.32
N ASP A 174 -19.40 5.05 35.01
CA ASP A 174 -20.72 4.86 34.40
C ASP A 174 -21.13 3.39 34.31
N GLY A 175 -20.32 2.45 34.85
CA GLY A 175 -20.64 1.03 34.91
C GLY A 175 -20.28 0.23 33.64
N ALA A 176 -19.57 0.81 32.68
CA ALA A 176 -19.18 0.09 31.49
C ALA A 176 -18.06 -0.95 31.76
N SER A 177 -18.23 -2.16 31.22
CA SER A 177 -17.17 -3.18 31.22
C SER A 177 -15.99 -2.76 30.32
N LEU A 178 -14.82 -3.39 30.50
CA LEU A 178 -13.64 -3.14 29.67
C LEU A 178 -13.93 -3.32 28.17
N GLY A 179 -14.63 -4.39 27.80
CA GLY A 179 -15.03 -4.64 26.40
C GLY A 179 -15.98 -3.56 25.89
N SER A 180 -17.00 -3.19 26.70
CA SER A 180 -17.94 -2.13 26.33
C SER A 180 -17.22 -0.78 26.12
N THR A 181 -16.34 -0.42 27.04
CA THR A 181 -15.49 0.80 26.91
C THR A 181 -14.65 0.77 25.64
N PHE A 182 -14.01 -0.37 25.34
CA PHE A 182 -13.18 -0.52 24.15
C PHE A 182 -14.01 -0.34 22.87
N TYR A 183 -15.09 -1.09 22.69
CA TYR A 183 -15.86 -1.10 21.46
C TYR A 183 -16.74 0.15 21.27
N HIS A 184 -17.31 0.71 22.33
CA HIS A 184 -18.26 1.81 22.20
C HIS A 184 -17.67 3.19 22.46
N VAL A 185 -16.52 3.28 23.15
CA VAL A 185 -15.89 4.57 23.46
C VAL A 185 -14.56 4.74 22.71
N LEU A 186 -13.61 3.81 22.92
CA LEU A 186 -12.25 4.02 22.41
C LEU A 186 -12.17 3.79 20.89
N LEU A 187 -12.71 2.70 20.38
CA LEU A 187 -12.61 2.32 18.98
C LEU A 187 -13.22 3.36 18.03
N PRO A 188 -14.41 3.93 18.30
CA PRO A 188 -14.97 5.02 17.48
C PRO A 188 -14.11 6.29 17.47
N LEU A 189 -13.41 6.60 18.56
CA LEU A 189 -12.57 7.79 18.65
C LEU A 189 -11.27 7.65 17.84
N VAL A 190 -10.75 6.43 17.66
CA VAL A 190 -9.56 6.14 16.86
C VAL A 190 -9.87 5.73 15.42
N ARG A 191 -11.08 5.99 14.93
CA ARG A 191 -11.51 5.62 13.57
C ARG A 191 -10.60 6.16 12.45
N ILE A 192 -10.01 7.35 12.64
CA ILE A 192 -9.09 7.92 11.64
C ILE A 192 -7.75 7.18 11.63
N PRO A 193 -7.03 6.94 12.75
CA PRO A 193 -5.90 6.02 12.79
C PRO A 193 -6.18 4.63 12.22
N ILE A 194 -7.36 4.05 12.50
CA ILE A 194 -7.77 2.75 11.92
C ILE A 194 -7.85 2.84 10.40
N LEU A 195 -8.50 3.86 9.88
CA LEU A 195 -8.61 4.07 8.44
C LEU A 195 -7.23 4.25 7.79
N ILE A 196 -6.35 5.04 8.40
CA ILE A 196 -4.99 5.27 7.91
C ILE A 196 -4.19 3.96 7.92
N ALA A 197 -4.25 3.19 9.00
CA ALA A 197 -3.59 1.89 9.10
C ALA A 197 -4.07 0.94 8.00
N PHE A 198 -5.39 0.84 7.77
CA PHE A 198 -5.96 0.03 6.69
C PHE A 198 -5.45 0.46 5.32
N VAL A 199 -5.55 1.75 4.99
CA VAL A 199 -5.17 2.27 3.67
C VAL A 199 -3.69 2.05 3.39
N LEU A 200 -2.82 2.32 4.36
CA LEU A 200 -1.38 2.10 4.20
C LEU A 200 -1.03 0.61 4.10
N SER A 201 -1.71 -0.26 4.87
CA SER A 201 -1.55 -1.71 4.76
C SER A 201 -1.96 -2.22 3.39
N TRP A 202 -3.10 -1.76 2.90
CA TRP A 202 -3.62 -2.11 1.58
C TRP A 202 -2.65 -1.65 0.47
N MET A 203 -2.16 -0.39 0.54
CA MET A 203 -1.22 0.14 -0.44
C MET A 203 0.12 -0.62 -0.43
N THR A 204 0.65 -0.94 0.75
CA THR A 204 1.89 -1.72 0.87
C THR A 204 1.72 -3.12 0.29
N SER A 205 0.60 -3.78 0.56
CA SER A 205 0.27 -5.08 -0.01
C SER A 205 0.08 -5.03 -1.53
N TRP A 206 -0.56 -3.96 -2.04
CA TRP A 206 -0.78 -3.76 -3.46
C TRP A 206 0.51 -3.75 -4.26
N ASP A 207 1.57 -3.15 -3.74
CA ASP A 207 2.87 -2.99 -4.40
C ASP A 207 3.90 -4.07 -3.98
N GLU A 208 3.52 -4.99 -3.09
CA GLU A 208 4.44 -5.97 -2.56
C GLU A 208 4.69 -7.09 -3.58
N PHE A 209 5.96 -7.29 -3.92
CA PHE A 209 6.43 -8.26 -4.91
C PHE A 209 7.12 -9.47 -4.26
N THR A 210 7.97 -9.24 -3.26
CA THR A 210 8.95 -10.23 -2.79
C THR A 210 8.29 -11.46 -2.18
N TYR A 211 7.38 -11.25 -1.23
CA TYR A 211 6.67 -12.34 -0.55
C TYR A 211 5.68 -13.01 -1.50
N ALA A 212 4.98 -12.22 -2.32
CA ALA A 212 4.07 -12.78 -3.33
C ALA A 212 4.80 -13.66 -4.33
N PHE A 213 5.97 -13.23 -4.83
CA PHE A 213 6.80 -14.00 -5.77
C PHE A 213 7.35 -15.29 -5.19
N ILE A 214 7.70 -15.30 -3.90
CA ILE A 214 8.29 -16.50 -3.26
C ILE A 214 7.22 -17.47 -2.77
N VAL A 215 6.10 -16.97 -2.25
CA VAL A 215 5.02 -17.84 -1.71
C VAL A 215 4.11 -18.37 -2.81
N ALA A 216 3.90 -17.59 -3.89
CA ALA A 216 3.02 -17.97 -4.99
C ALA A 216 3.67 -17.74 -6.38
N PRO A 217 4.79 -18.45 -6.71
CA PRO A 217 5.56 -18.16 -7.91
C PRO A 217 4.98 -18.79 -9.19
N ILE A 218 4.15 -19.84 -9.10
CA ILE A 218 4.04 -20.82 -10.17
C ILE A 218 2.83 -20.62 -11.06
N VAL A 219 1.74 -20.05 -10.59
CA VAL A 219 0.50 -19.95 -11.38
C VAL A 219 0.29 -18.54 -11.89
N PRO A 220 0.47 -18.28 -13.22
CA PRO A 220 0.30 -16.93 -13.79
C PRO A 220 -1.08 -16.33 -13.52
N THR A 221 -2.13 -17.13 -13.47
CA THR A 221 -3.51 -16.71 -13.21
C THR A 221 -3.77 -16.39 -11.72
N ASP A 222 -2.98 -16.96 -10.81
CA ASP A 222 -3.14 -16.80 -9.36
C ASP A 222 -2.10 -15.85 -8.75
N SER A 223 -1.19 -15.32 -9.55
CA SER A 223 -0.20 -14.36 -9.10
C SER A 223 -0.82 -12.98 -8.87
N THR A 224 -0.23 -12.21 -7.94
CA THR A 224 -0.57 -10.79 -7.78
C THR A 224 -0.07 -9.96 -8.96
N PHE A 225 -0.60 -8.73 -9.12
CA PHE A 225 -0.23 -7.91 -10.26
C PHE A 225 1.28 -7.59 -10.36
N PRO A 226 2.05 -7.34 -9.26
CA PRO A 226 3.48 -7.11 -9.37
C PRO A 226 4.23 -8.33 -9.91
N VAL A 227 3.82 -9.54 -9.52
CA VAL A 227 4.41 -10.79 -10.00
C VAL A 227 4.06 -11.03 -11.47
N ALA A 228 2.81 -10.79 -11.87
CA ALA A 228 2.39 -10.89 -13.27
C ALA A 228 3.10 -9.86 -14.15
N LEU A 229 3.24 -8.62 -13.69
CA LEU A 229 3.98 -7.57 -14.40
C LEU A 229 5.44 -7.97 -14.61
N TYR A 230 6.11 -8.50 -13.60
CA TYR A 230 7.47 -9.03 -13.71
C TYR A 230 7.55 -10.13 -14.79
N ASN A 231 6.59 -11.06 -14.82
CA ASN A 231 6.52 -12.11 -15.82
C ASN A 231 6.32 -11.58 -17.25
N TYR A 232 5.54 -10.49 -17.43
CA TYR A 232 5.34 -9.87 -18.74
C TYR A 232 6.60 -9.14 -19.21
N VAL A 233 7.28 -8.43 -18.32
CA VAL A 233 8.56 -7.77 -18.62
C VAL A 233 9.62 -8.79 -18.99
N THR A 234 9.77 -9.88 -18.25
CA THR A 234 10.79 -10.91 -18.52
C THR A 234 10.53 -11.73 -19.77
N ARG A 235 9.27 -11.77 -20.27
CA ARG A 235 8.90 -12.39 -21.55
C ARG A 235 9.00 -11.42 -22.74
N ASP A 236 9.57 -10.25 -22.54
CA ASP A 236 9.72 -9.22 -23.58
C ASP A 236 8.36 -8.77 -24.17
N LEU A 237 7.40 -8.49 -23.30
CA LEU A 237 6.07 -8.03 -23.64
C LEU A 237 5.83 -6.55 -23.23
N PRO A 238 6.54 -5.58 -23.84
CA PRO A 238 6.56 -4.20 -23.37
C PRO A 238 5.20 -3.48 -23.47
N LEU A 239 4.40 -3.78 -24.51
CA LEU A 239 3.06 -3.19 -24.65
C LEU A 239 2.10 -3.69 -23.57
N GLN A 240 2.12 -4.99 -23.31
CA GLN A 240 1.31 -5.63 -22.29
C GLN A 240 1.73 -5.15 -20.90
N SER A 241 3.05 -5.05 -20.66
CA SER A 241 3.60 -4.55 -19.39
C SER A 241 3.18 -3.09 -19.13
N ALA A 242 3.32 -2.20 -20.12
CA ALA A 242 2.93 -0.80 -19.98
C ALA A 242 1.40 -0.65 -19.79
N THR A 243 0.61 -1.39 -20.56
CA THR A 243 -0.86 -1.41 -20.42
C THR A 243 -1.27 -1.88 -19.04
N PHE A 244 -0.66 -2.97 -18.55
CA PHE A 244 -0.97 -3.55 -17.25
C PHE A 244 -0.57 -2.62 -16.11
N ALA A 245 0.65 -2.03 -16.15
CA ALA A 245 1.10 -1.05 -15.17
C ALA A 245 0.17 0.18 -15.11
N LEU A 246 -0.30 0.67 -16.28
CA LEU A 246 -1.23 1.79 -16.34
C LEU A 246 -2.58 1.44 -15.67
N ILE A 247 -3.16 0.28 -15.99
CA ILE A 247 -4.41 -0.18 -15.40
C ILE A 247 -4.25 -0.38 -13.88
N ALA A 248 -3.15 -1.00 -13.45
CA ALA A 248 -2.86 -1.23 -12.03
C ALA A 248 -2.66 0.05 -11.23
N THR A 249 -2.35 1.18 -11.87
CA THR A 249 -2.25 2.48 -11.21
C THR A 249 -3.63 3.07 -10.85
N ILE A 250 -4.69 2.72 -11.58
CA ILE A 250 -6.03 3.31 -11.39
C ILE A 250 -6.57 3.10 -9.96
N PRO A 251 -6.55 1.89 -9.36
CA PRO A 251 -7.04 1.68 -8.00
C PRO A 251 -6.32 2.54 -6.96
N VAL A 252 -4.99 2.69 -7.11
CA VAL A 252 -4.19 3.51 -6.21
C VAL A 252 -4.57 4.99 -6.31
N ILE A 253 -4.75 5.51 -7.53
CA ILE A 253 -5.20 6.89 -7.75
C ILE A 253 -6.56 7.12 -7.10
N ILE A 254 -7.54 6.21 -7.33
CA ILE A 254 -8.87 6.30 -6.72
C ILE A 254 -8.76 6.34 -5.20
N LEU A 255 -7.98 5.43 -4.63
CA LEU A 255 -7.78 5.36 -3.19
C LEU A 255 -7.18 6.65 -2.63
N VAL A 256 -6.09 7.16 -3.24
CA VAL A 256 -5.46 8.42 -2.81
C VAL A 256 -6.44 9.60 -2.91
N VAL A 257 -7.18 9.74 -4.00
CA VAL A 257 -8.15 10.82 -4.18
C VAL A 257 -9.28 10.75 -3.14
N VAL A 258 -9.79 9.56 -2.85
CA VAL A 258 -10.86 9.37 -1.85
C VAL A 258 -10.36 9.68 -0.43
N PHE A 259 -9.15 9.21 -0.09
CA PHE A 259 -8.63 9.28 1.28
C PHE A 259 -7.75 10.51 1.57
N GLN A 260 -7.36 11.31 0.57
CA GLN A 260 -6.53 12.51 0.75
C GLN A 260 -7.05 13.49 1.82
N LYS A 261 -8.37 13.61 1.97
CA LYS A 261 -8.99 14.49 2.97
C LYS A 261 -8.69 14.05 4.41
N TYR A 262 -8.56 12.76 4.65
CA TYR A 262 -8.24 12.21 5.97
C TYR A 262 -6.74 12.30 6.27
N LEU A 263 -5.89 12.19 5.24
CA LEU A 263 -4.45 12.34 5.36
C LEU A 263 -4.05 13.80 5.66
N LYS A 264 -4.70 14.77 5.03
CA LYS A 264 -4.42 16.22 5.24
C LYS A 264 -4.78 16.71 6.65
N GLY A 265 -5.83 16.16 7.26
CA GLY A 265 -6.33 16.63 8.57
C GLY A 265 -5.35 16.44 9.72
N GLN A 266 -4.49 15.43 9.69
CA GLN A 266 -3.50 15.17 10.75
C GLN A 266 -2.23 16.04 10.64
N TYR A 267 -1.82 16.42 9.43
CA TYR A 267 -0.65 17.30 9.25
C TYR A 267 -0.91 18.75 9.65
N LEU A 268 -2.16 19.21 9.57
CA LEU A 268 -2.53 20.58 9.94
C LEU A 268 -2.81 20.74 11.44
N SER A 269 -3.22 19.69 12.13
CA SER A 269 -3.48 19.73 13.57
C SER A 269 -2.21 19.53 14.42
N GLY A 270 -1.17 18.91 13.88
CA GLY A 270 0.11 18.70 14.56
C GLY A 270 1.12 19.83 14.41
N GLY A 271 0.88 20.80 13.54
CA GLY A 271 1.84 21.85 13.20
C GLY A 271 1.55 23.25 13.79
N LEU A 272 0.49 23.40 14.58
CA LEU A 272 0.07 24.72 15.13
C LEU A 272 -0.11 24.73 16.66
N VAL A 273 0.57 23.84 17.37
CA VAL A 273 0.73 23.94 18.84
C VAL A 273 2.23 23.96 19.13
N GLY A 274 2.80 25.13 18.97
CA GLY A 274 4.14 25.49 19.35
C GLY A 274 4.17 27.00 19.62
#